data_4ffdcb19d073708f4761c1faab752d43
#
_entry.id   4ffdcb19d073708f4761c1faab752d43
#
_cell.length_a   1.000
_cell.length_b   1.000
_cell.length_c   1.000
_cell.angle_alpha   90.00
_cell.angle_beta   90.00
_cell.angle_gamma   90.00
#
_symmetry.space_group_name_H-M   'P 1'
#
loop_
_entity.id
_entity.type
_entity.pdbx_description
1 polymer ?
#
loop_
_entity_poly.entity_id
_entity_poly.type
_entity_poly.pdbx_seq_one_letter_code
_entity_poly.pdbx_strand_id
1 'polypeptide(L)'
;MKKILLAEDDPNLGMLLQDYLQLKGKFEVMLCQDGDEALKAFNNDHFDMCIFDVMMPKKDGFTLGKDIRRINPHIPIIFATAKTMIEDKAEAYNLGGDDYITKPFRIEELLLRINALFKRVSDPDKTEASDQQSKFDIGNYKFDYTAQLITNADSQQKLSTKEAELLRLLCLKKNEVLTREEALISIWHDDNYFNGRSMDVFLSKLRKYLKEDPKVEIINVHGKGYKLLVS
;
A
#
# COMPACT_ATOMS: atom_id res chain seq x y z
N MET A 1 14.93 4.62 -15.99
CA MET A 1 13.49 5.01 -16.11
C MET A 1 12.72 3.99 -15.31
N LYS A 2 11.69 4.37 -14.55
CA LYS A 2 10.86 3.42 -13.76
C LYS A 2 9.96 2.63 -14.67
N LYS A 3 9.84 1.31 -14.43
CA LYS A 3 9.08 0.37 -15.25
C LYS A 3 7.83 -0.11 -14.54
N ILE A 4 6.69 0.02 -15.21
CA ILE A 4 5.36 -0.32 -14.68
C ILE A 4 4.78 -1.50 -15.46
N LEU A 5 4.27 -2.50 -14.75
CA LEU A 5 3.43 -3.56 -15.31
C LEU A 5 1.98 -3.12 -15.20
N LEU A 6 1.31 -2.94 -16.33
CA LEU A 6 -0.11 -2.58 -16.42
C LEU A 6 -0.89 -3.78 -16.96
N ALA A 7 -1.86 -4.29 -16.20
CA ALA A 7 -2.79 -5.31 -16.64
C ALA A 7 -4.21 -4.70 -16.74
N GLU A 8 -4.76 -4.66 -17.93
CA GLU A 8 -6.06 -4.08 -18.27
C GLU A 8 -6.63 -4.83 -19.47
N ASP A 9 -7.83 -5.38 -19.35
CA ASP A 9 -8.44 -6.21 -20.40
C ASP A 9 -9.20 -5.39 -21.46
N ASP A 10 -9.57 -4.13 -21.18
CA ASP A 10 -10.06 -3.21 -22.19
C ASP A 10 -8.87 -2.65 -22.99
N PRO A 11 -8.72 -3.02 -24.31
CA PRO A 11 -7.57 -2.60 -25.11
C PRO A 11 -7.52 -1.07 -25.30
N ASN A 12 -8.67 -0.39 -25.36
CA ASN A 12 -8.72 1.06 -25.56
C ASN A 12 -8.25 1.79 -24.30
N LEU A 13 -8.76 1.39 -23.14
CA LEU A 13 -8.33 1.96 -21.87
C LEU A 13 -6.87 1.63 -21.60
N GLY A 14 -6.44 0.38 -21.83
CA GLY A 14 -5.06 -0.06 -21.63
C GLY A 14 -4.06 0.75 -22.47
N MET A 15 -4.33 0.92 -23.77
CA MET A 15 -3.48 1.75 -24.65
C MET A 15 -3.47 3.21 -24.23
N LEU A 16 -4.63 3.78 -23.89
CA LEU A 16 -4.73 5.16 -23.44
C LEU A 16 -3.92 5.40 -22.15
N LEU A 17 -4.00 4.49 -21.18
CA LEU A 17 -3.22 4.54 -19.96
C LEU A 17 -1.72 4.40 -20.23
N GLN A 18 -1.33 3.43 -21.06
CA GLN A 18 0.06 3.21 -21.46
C GLN A 18 0.65 4.47 -22.08
N ASP A 19 0.00 5.01 -23.11
CA ASP A 19 0.47 6.22 -23.83
C ASP A 19 0.60 7.41 -22.87
N TYR A 20 -0.40 7.65 -22.03
CA TYR A 20 -0.37 8.77 -21.09
C TYR A 20 0.74 8.63 -20.06
N LEU A 21 0.92 7.44 -19.48
CA LEU A 21 1.95 7.17 -18.50
C LEU A 21 3.36 7.25 -19.10
N GLN A 22 3.53 6.85 -20.36
CA GLN A 22 4.80 7.01 -21.08
C GLN A 22 5.08 8.48 -21.40
N LEU A 23 4.11 9.21 -21.96
CA LEU A 23 4.31 10.59 -22.41
C LEU A 23 4.40 11.59 -21.26
N LYS A 24 3.49 11.50 -20.31
CA LYS A 24 3.38 12.45 -19.19
C LYS A 24 4.11 12.00 -17.94
N GLY A 25 4.06 10.70 -17.64
CA GLY A 25 4.73 10.12 -16.48
C GLY A 25 6.21 9.83 -16.70
N LYS A 26 6.65 9.72 -17.96
CA LYS A 26 8.01 9.31 -18.34
C LYS A 26 8.40 7.95 -17.75
N PHE A 27 7.43 7.02 -17.70
CA PHE A 27 7.62 5.64 -17.29
C PHE A 27 7.83 4.74 -18.50
N GLU A 28 8.48 3.61 -18.32
CA GLU A 28 8.37 2.47 -19.24
C GLU A 28 7.14 1.67 -18.82
N VAL A 29 6.22 1.38 -19.73
CA VAL A 29 4.96 0.68 -19.39
C VAL A 29 4.80 -0.54 -20.26
N MET A 30 4.74 -1.72 -19.65
CA MET A 30 4.35 -2.96 -20.29
C MET A 30 2.87 -3.22 -20.03
N LEU A 31 2.08 -3.23 -21.11
CA LEU A 31 0.65 -3.53 -21.07
C LEU A 31 0.44 -5.02 -21.31
N CYS A 32 -0.36 -5.66 -20.46
CA CYS A 32 -0.85 -7.02 -20.58
C CYS A 32 -2.39 -7.01 -20.56
N GLN A 33 -3.03 -7.90 -21.33
CA GLN A 33 -4.48 -7.93 -21.50
C GLN A 33 -5.19 -8.88 -20.53
N ASP A 34 -4.45 -9.69 -19.80
CA ASP A 34 -5.01 -10.56 -18.75
C ASP A 34 -3.98 -10.86 -17.66
N GLY A 35 -4.45 -11.43 -16.54
CA GLY A 35 -3.60 -11.69 -15.39
C GLY A 35 -2.56 -12.80 -15.61
N ASP A 36 -2.78 -13.75 -16.53
CA ASP A 36 -1.79 -14.81 -16.81
C ASP A 36 -0.64 -14.25 -17.67
N GLU A 37 -0.94 -13.38 -18.63
CA GLU A 37 0.06 -12.64 -19.40
C GLU A 37 0.90 -11.76 -18.47
N ALA A 38 0.24 -11.03 -17.56
CA ALA A 38 0.93 -10.17 -16.61
C ALA A 38 1.84 -10.95 -15.65
N LEU A 39 1.39 -12.10 -15.15
CA LEU A 39 2.22 -12.96 -14.28
C LEU A 39 3.43 -13.51 -15.03
N LYS A 40 3.24 -13.91 -16.28
CA LYS A 40 4.33 -14.37 -17.15
C LYS A 40 5.35 -13.25 -17.42
N ALA A 41 4.87 -12.03 -17.71
CA ALA A 41 5.72 -10.87 -17.90
C ALA A 41 6.51 -10.56 -16.62
N PHE A 42 5.86 -10.60 -15.45
CA PHE A 42 6.50 -10.34 -14.17
C PHE A 42 7.61 -11.34 -13.82
N ASN A 43 7.46 -12.60 -14.20
CA ASN A 43 8.48 -13.61 -13.99
C ASN A 43 9.71 -13.48 -14.91
N ASN A 44 9.55 -12.79 -16.04
CA ASN A 44 10.59 -12.70 -17.08
C ASN A 44 11.30 -11.34 -17.11
N ASP A 45 10.78 -10.34 -16.38
CA ASP A 45 11.29 -8.99 -16.42
C ASP A 45 11.21 -8.33 -15.04
N HIS A 46 11.88 -7.18 -14.89
CA HIS A 46 11.89 -6.42 -13.64
C HIS A 46 10.94 -5.23 -13.74
N PHE A 47 10.13 -5.05 -12.70
CA PHE A 47 9.19 -3.93 -12.59
C PHE A 47 9.38 -3.19 -11.26
N ASP A 48 9.13 -1.88 -11.28
CA ASP A 48 9.16 -1.02 -10.11
C ASP A 48 7.78 -0.85 -9.46
N MET A 49 6.71 -1.10 -10.22
CA MET A 49 5.31 -0.98 -9.77
C MET A 49 4.39 -1.81 -10.66
N CYS A 50 3.24 -2.20 -10.10
CA CYS A 50 2.17 -2.88 -10.80
C CYS A 50 0.85 -2.09 -10.70
N ILE A 51 0.08 -2.09 -11.80
CA ILE A 51 -1.28 -1.52 -11.86
C ILE A 51 -2.18 -2.59 -12.48
N PHE A 52 -3.20 -3.02 -11.77
CA PHE A 52 -4.06 -4.13 -12.21
C PHE A 52 -5.53 -3.73 -12.20
N ASP A 53 -6.22 -3.94 -13.32
CA ASP A 53 -7.67 -4.06 -13.23
C ASP A 53 -8.02 -5.28 -12.39
N VAL A 54 -9.03 -5.12 -11.55
CA VAL A 54 -9.56 -6.24 -10.76
C VAL A 54 -10.36 -7.19 -11.64
N MET A 55 -11.13 -6.66 -12.59
CA MET A 55 -12.05 -7.44 -13.43
C MET A 55 -11.42 -7.83 -14.75
N MET A 56 -10.56 -8.84 -14.74
CA MET A 56 -9.92 -9.36 -15.94
C MET A 56 -10.31 -10.83 -16.20
N PRO A 57 -10.35 -11.27 -17.48
CA PRO A 57 -10.56 -12.67 -17.83
C PRO A 57 -9.36 -13.53 -17.40
N LYS A 58 -9.55 -14.84 -17.34
CA LYS A 58 -8.60 -15.89 -16.96
C LYS A 58 -8.15 -15.78 -15.51
N LYS A 59 -7.39 -14.77 -15.16
CA LYS A 59 -6.93 -14.48 -13.80
C LYS A 59 -7.30 -13.05 -13.43
N ASP A 60 -8.11 -12.87 -12.39
CA ASP A 60 -8.48 -11.57 -11.86
C ASP A 60 -7.29 -10.86 -11.21
N GLY A 61 -7.40 -9.51 -11.09
CA GLY A 61 -6.33 -8.68 -10.56
C GLY A 61 -5.95 -8.99 -9.11
N PHE A 62 -6.89 -9.42 -8.29
CA PHE A 62 -6.59 -9.78 -6.90
C PHE A 62 -5.79 -11.08 -6.80
N THR A 63 -6.17 -12.09 -7.57
CA THR A 63 -5.43 -13.35 -7.67
C THR A 63 -4.02 -13.09 -8.21
N LEU A 64 -3.90 -12.27 -9.25
CA LEU A 64 -2.60 -11.83 -9.77
C LEU A 64 -1.76 -11.13 -8.69
N GLY A 65 -2.36 -10.20 -7.95
CA GLY A 65 -1.69 -9.48 -6.86
C GLY A 65 -1.16 -10.43 -5.77
N LYS A 66 -1.94 -11.44 -5.38
CA LYS A 66 -1.50 -12.50 -4.45
C LYS A 66 -0.28 -13.26 -4.96
N ASP A 67 -0.31 -13.65 -6.23
CA ASP A 67 0.80 -14.40 -6.84
C ASP A 67 2.07 -13.55 -6.89
N ILE A 68 1.94 -12.29 -7.30
CA ILE A 68 3.07 -11.34 -7.33
C ILE A 68 3.61 -11.04 -5.94
N ARG A 69 2.75 -10.92 -4.91
CA ARG A 69 3.20 -10.74 -3.52
C ARG A 69 4.01 -11.92 -2.98
N ARG A 70 3.78 -13.12 -3.45
CA ARG A 70 4.60 -14.30 -3.11
C ARG A 70 6.00 -14.21 -3.72
N ILE A 71 6.12 -13.61 -4.92
CA ILE A 71 7.39 -13.46 -5.65
C ILE A 71 8.14 -12.22 -5.14
N ASN A 72 7.45 -11.08 -5.05
CA ASN A 72 7.99 -9.81 -4.54
C ASN A 72 7.00 -9.19 -3.53
N PRO A 73 7.22 -9.39 -2.22
CA PRO A 73 6.33 -8.87 -1.17
C PRO A 73 6.22 -7.35 -1.12
N HIS A 74 7.11 -6.61 -1.79
CA HIS A 74 7.31 -5.18 -1.57
C HIS A 74 7.05 -4.30 -2.79
N ILE A 75 6.85 -4.90 -3.97
CA ILE A 75 6.53 -4.10 -5.15
C ILE A 75 5.23 -3.33 -4.93
N PRO A 76 5.17 -2.02 -5.19
CA PRO A 76 3.92 -1.27 -5.10
C PRO A 76 2.88 -1.81 -6.07
N ILE A 77 1.64 -2.01 -5.60
CA ILE A 77 0.51 -2.46 -6.42
C ILE A 77 -0.67 -1.49 -6.26
N ILE A 78 -1.14 -0.94 -7.37
CA ILE A 78 -2.41 -0.19 -7.45
C ILE A 78 -3.46 -1.09 -8.10
N PHE A 79 -4.62 -1.23 -7.48
CA PHE A 79 -5.77 -1.89 -8.10
C PHE A 79 -6.76 -0.88 -8.65
N ALA A 80 -7.16 -1.06 -9.93
CA ALA A 80 -8.28 -0.36 -10.53
C ALA A 80 -9.54 -1.23 -10.44
N THR A 81 -10.65 -0.70 -9.91
CA THR A 81 -11.86 -1.51 -9.65
C THR A 81 -13.13 -0.73 -9.86
N ALA A 82 -14.22 -1.41 -10.25
CA ALA A 82 -15.54 -0.83 -10.30
C ALA A 82 -16.08 -0.53 -8.88
N LYS A 83 -16.85 0.55 -8.74
CA LYS A 83 -17.41 1.02 -7.45
C LYS A 83 -18.23 -0.04 -6.70
N THR A 84 -18.89 -0.94 -7.43
CA THR A 84 -19.74 -2.01 -6.87
C THR A 84 -18.97 -3.14 -6.20
N MET A 85 -17.68 -3.32 -6.52
CA MET A 85 -16.81 -4.32 -5.90
C MET A 85 -16.12 -3.84 -4.61
N ILE A 86 -16.43 -2.63 -4.19
CA ILE A 86 -15.88 -2.03 -2.99
C ILE A 86 -16.39 -2.72 -1.71
N GLU A 87 -17.55 -3.35 -1.77
CA GLU A 87 -18.13 -4.07 -0.62
C GLU A 87 -17.38 -5.37 -0.28
N ASP A 88 -16.73 -6.01 -1.26
CA ASP A 88 -15.84 -7.16 -1.05
C ASP A 88 -14.39 -6.78 -0.71
N LYS A 89 -14.11 -5.48 -0.58
CA LYS A 89 -12.75 -4.93 -0.35
C LYS A 89 -12.09 -5.34 0.96
N ALA A 90 -12.80 -5.82 1.96
CA ALA A 90 -12.15 -6.36 3.14
C ALA A 90 -11.25 -7.57 2.79
N GLU A 91 -11.62 -8.36 1.78
CA GLU A 91 -10.73 -9.37 1.20
C GLU A 91 -9.62 -8.76 0.36
N ALA A 92 -9.89 -7.74 -0.44
CA ALA A 92 -8.93 -7.10 -1.32
C ALA A 92 -7.75 -6.45 -0.56
N TYR A 93 -8.01 -5.83 0.58
CA TYR A 93 -6.96 -5.29 1.44
C TYR A 93 -6.15 -6.36 2.19
N ASN A 94 -6.73 -7.54 2.43
CA ASN A 94 -5.98 -8.72 2.87
C ASN A 94 -4.98 -9.19 1.80
N LEU A 95 -5.15 -8.76 0.54
CA LEU A 95 -4.34 -9.16 -0.61
C LEU A 95 -3.10 -8.26 -0.83
N GLY A 96 -2.92 -7.21 -0.02
CA GLY A 96 -1.69 -6.43 -0.01
C GLY A 96 -1.56 -5.37 -1.11
N GLY A 97 -2.66 -4.81 -1.63
CA GLY A 97 -2.61 -3.61 -2.48
C GLY A 97 -2.13 -2.39 -1.70
N ASP A 98 -1.26 -1.58 -2.30
CA ASP A 98 -0.75 -0.35 -1.69
C ASP A 98 -1.68 0.83 -1.93
N ASP A 99 -2.46 0.81 -3.03
CA ASP A 99 -3.49 1.79 -3.32
C ASP A 99 -4.61 1.21 -4.19
N TYR A 100 -5.77 1.91 -4.23
CA TYR A 100 -6.95 1.54 -5.00
C TYR A 100 -7.53 2.76 -5.69
N ILE A 101 -7.89 2.60 -6.96
CA ILE A 101 -8.59 3.62 -7.73
C ILE A 101 -9.90 3.06 -8.28
N THR A 102 -10.99 3.81 -8.13
CA THR A 102 -12.33 3.36 -8.58
C THR A 102 -12.62 3.85 -9.98
N LYS A 103 -12.99 2.93 -10.87
CA LYS A 103 -13.48 3.24 -12.22
C LYS A 103 -14.91 3.83 -12.15
N PRO A 104 -15.25 4.89 -12.92
CA PRO A 104 -14.35 5.65 -13.78
C PRO A 104 -13.48 6.62 -12.99
N PHE A 105 -12.21 6.77 -13.38
CA PHE A 105 -11.24 7.70 -12.78
C PHE A 105 -10.63 8.63 -13.85
N ARG A 106 -10.04 9.72 -13.41
CA ARG A 106 -9.23 10.57 -14.28
C ARG A 106 -7.81 10.02 -14.36
N ILE A 107 -7.22 10.02 -15.55
CA ILE A 107 -5.86 9.47 -15.74
C ILE A 107 -4.83 10.30 -14.96
N GLU A 108 -5.08 11.60 -14.80
CA GLU A 108 -4.26 12.49 -13.97
C GLU A 108 -4.25 12.05 -12.50
N GLU A 109 -5.38 11.56 -11.98
CA GLU A 109 -5.47 11.04 -10.62
C GLU A 109 -4.60 9.79 -10.46
N LEU A 110 -4.66 8.86 -11.42
CA LEU A 110 -3.79 7.69 -11.41
C LEU A 110 -2.30 8.10 -11.42
N LEU A 111 -1.91 9.07 -12.27
CA LEU A 111 -0.53 9.57 -12.33
C LEU A 111 -0.08 10.18 -10.99
N LEU A 112 -0.95 10.93 -10.31
CA LEU A 112 -0.65 11.48 -8.99
C LEU A 112 -0.41 10.39 -7.95
N ARG A 113 -1.22 9.32 -7.95
CA ARG A 113 -1.08 8.16 -7.06
C ARG A 113 0.22 7.40 -7.31
N ILE A 114 0.56 7.16 -8.59
CA ILE A 114 1.83 6.54 -9.00
C ILE A 114 3.02 7.35 -8.48
N ASN A 115 3.02 8.67 -8.71
CA ASN A 115 4.09 9.55 -8.26
C ASN A 115 4.22 9.59 -6.74
N ALA A 116 3.09 9.59 -6.02
CA ALA A 116 3.09 9.54 -4.55
C ALA A 116 3.73 8.24 -4.04
N LEU A 117 3.39 7.07 -4.64
CA LEU A 117 3.99 5.80 -4.27
C LEU A 117 5.48 5.75 -4.60
N PHE A 118 5.90 6.23 -5.79
CA PHE A 118 7.32 6.27 -6.15
C PHE A 118 8.13 7.24 -5.28
N LYS A 119 7.57 8.40 -4.94
CA LYS A 119 8.23 9.37 -4.04
C LYS A 119 8.53 8.73 -2.68
N ARG A 120 7.60 7.93 -2.15
CA ARG A 120 7.78 7.18 -0.89
C ARG A 120 8.91 6.15 -0.96
N VAL A 121 9.07 5.49 -2.12
CA VAL A 121 10.12 4.46 -2.34
C VAL A 121 11.48 5.09 -2.65
N SER A 122 11.51 6.25 -3.32
CA SER A 122 12.74 6.84 -3.87
C SER A 122 13.40 7.92 -3.01
N ASP A 123 12.68 8.54 -2.09
CA ASP A 123 13.17 9.67 -1.31
C ASP A 123 12.75 9.54 0.16
N PRO A 124 13.48 8.74 0.95
CA PRO A 124 13.25 8.68 2.40
C PRO A 124 13.50 10.02 3.10
N ASP A 125 14.26 10.94 2.46
CA ASP A 125 14.74 12.19 3.06
C ASP A 125 13.94 13.46 2.70
N LYS A 126 12.93 13.36 1.80
CA LYS A 126 12.18 14.55 1.35
C LYS A 126 10.67 14.46 1.57
N THR A 127 10.23 14.15 2.75
CA THR A 127 8.91 14.61 3.24
C THR A 127 9.12 15.95 3.91
N GLU A 128 8.41 16.98 3.42
CA GLU A 128 8.51 18.36 3.88
C GLU A 128 8.56 18.49 5.41
N ALA A 129 9.56 19.19 5.85
CA ALA A 129 9.80 19.88 7.12
C ALA A 129 8.71 19.76 8.21
N SER A 130 8.54 18.59 8.85
CA SER A 130 8.02 18.51 10.22
C SER A 130 8.25 17.20 10.96
N ASP A 131 8.84 16.13 10.34
CA ASP A 131 9.05 14.90 11.10
C ASP A 131 10.33 14.14 10.69
N GLN A 132 11.43 14.55 11.32
CA GLN A 132 12.77 13.98 11.08
C GLN A 132 12.97 12.56 11.66
N GLN A 133 11.94 11.93 12.25
CA GLN A 133 12.11 10.64 12.90
C GLN A 133 11.73 9.49 11.96
N SER A 134 12.74 8.79 11.43
CA SER A 134 12.57 7.57 10.62
C SER A 134 12.79 6.28 11.41
N LYS A 135 13.38 6.37 12.62
CA LYS A 135 13.66 5.22 13.49
C LYS A 135 12.97 5.39 14.84
N PHE A 136 12.30 4.35 15.28
CA PHE A 136 11.50 4.36 16.50
C PHE A 136 11.84 3.15 17.36
N ASP A 137 11.94 3.39 18.68
CA ASP A 137 12.01 2.33 19.67
C ASP A 137 10.60 2.08 20.24
N ILE A 138 10.12 0.84 20.07
CA ILE A 138 8.78 0.40 20.47
C ILE A 138 8.95 -0.78 21.44
N GLY A 139 9.16 -0.50 22.72
CA GLY A 139 9.52 -1.56 23.69
C GLY A 139 10.79 -2.29 23.25
N ASN A 140 10.70 -3.61 23.07
CA ASN A 140 11.82 -4.45 22.59
C ASN A 140 12.01 -4.43 21.06
N TYR A 141 11.16 -3.70 20.33
CA TYR A 141 11.25 -3.59 18.88
C TYR A 141 11.94 -2.30 18.44
N LYS A 142 12.66 -2.39 17.33
CA LYS A 142 13.15 -1.24 16.57
C LYS A 142 12.39 -1.20 15.25
N PHE A 143 11.78 -0.09 14.95
CA PHE A 143 11.12 0.14 13.68
C PHE A 143 11.89 1.16 12.85
N ASP A 144 12.35 0.75 11.69
CA ASP A 144 12.94 1.60 10.66
C ASP A 144 11.90 1.83 9.57
N TYR A 145 11.34 3.05 9.54
CA TYR A 145 10.32 3.45 8.56
C TYR A 145 10.87 3.45 7.14
N THR A 146 12.11 3.89 6.95
CA THR A 146 12.77 3.96 5.64
C THR A 146 13.01 2.57 5.06
N ALA A 147 13.48 1.64 5.88
CA ALA A 147 13.66 0.25 5.49
C ALA A 147 12.35 -0.55 5.50
N GLN A 148 11.25 0.04 6.04
CA GLN A 148 9.97 -0.63 6.28
C GLN A 148 10.13 -1.92 7.09
N LEU A 149 10.92 -1.87 8.15
CA LEU A 149 11.38 -3.04 8.88
C LEU A 149 11.12 -2.89 10.38
N ILE A 150 10.47 -3.89 10.99
CA ILE A 150 10.44 -4.08 12.44
C ILE A 150 11.44 -5.16 12.79
N THR A 151 12.29 -4.93 13.78
CA THR A 151 13.25 -5.90 14.30
C THR A 151 13.11 -6.04 15.80
N ASN A 152 13.29 -7.24 16.32
CA ASN A 152 13.57 -7.52 17.73
C ASN A 152 14.83 -8.40 17.81
N ALA A 153 15.16 -8.92 19.00
CA ALA A 153 16.35 -9.72 19.18
C ALA A 153 16.37 -10.98 18.29
N ASP A 154 15.21 -11.58 18.03
CA ASP A 154 15.08 -12.92 17.45
C ASP A 154 14.44 -12.91 16.06
N SER A 155 13.85 -11.79 15.62
CA SER A 155 13.09 -11.74 14.37
C SER A 155 13.17 -10.41 13.63
N GLN A 156 12.92 -10.50 12.33
CA GLN A 156 12.74 -9.35 11.44
C GLN A 156 11.43 -9.51 10.68
N GLN A 157 10.63 -8.45 10.69
CA GLN A 157 9.38 -8.39 9.94
C GLN A 157 9.39 -7.19 9.00
N LYS A 158 9.33 -7.44 7.71
CA LYS A 158 9.18 -6.39 6.71
C LYS A 158 7.72 -6.02 6.55
N LEU A 159 7.46 -4.71 6.44
CA LEU A 159 6.13 -4.13 6.34
C LEU A 159 5.82 -3.73 4.90
N SER A 160 4.55 -3.76 4.53
CA SER A 160 4.08 -3.03 3.35
C SER A 160 4.09 -1.52 3.61
N THR A 161 4.03 -0.71 2.55
CA THR A 161 4.05 0.75 2.66
C THR A 161 2.97 1.27 3.61
N LYS A 162 1.73 0.75 3.50
CA LYS A 162 0.60 1.18 4.36
C LYS A 162 0.75 0.74 5.82
N GLU A 163 1.31 -0.45 6.07
CA GLU A 163 1.64 -0.91 7.42
C GLU A 163 2.71 -0.02 8.05
N ALA A 164 3.75 0.33 7.29
CA ALA A 164 4.82 1.19 7.76
C ALA A 164 4.33 2.62 8.06
N GLU A 165 3.49 3.19 7.17
CA GLU A 165 2.89 4.50 7.41
C GLU A 165 2.01 4.54 8.65
N LEU A 166 1.14 3.54 8.81
CA LEU A 166 0.26 3.46 9.97
C LEU A 166 1.05 3.30 11.27
N LEU A 167 2.08 2.43 11.26
CA LEU A 167 2.94 2.26 12.42
C LEU A 167 3.72 3.53 12.74
N ARG A 168 4.22 4.25 11.72
CA ARG A 168 4.90 5.54 11.91
C ARG A 168 4.00 6.57 12.59
N LEU A 169 2.76 6.74 12.11
CA LEU A 169 1.80 7.66 12.73
C LEU A 169 1.52 7.29 14.20
N LEU A 170 1.36 5.99 14.47
CA LEU A 170 1.19 5.49 15.84
C LEU A 170 2.41 5.76 16.72
N CYS A 171 3.63 5.63 16.17
CA CYS A 171 4.87 5.94 16.89
C CYS A 171 5.02 7.44 17.17
N LEU A 172 4.69 8.30 16.22
CA LEU A 172 4.73 9.76 16.39
C LEU A 172 3.77 10.22 17.49
N LYS A 173 2.64 9.52 17.65
CA LYS A 173 1.65 9.71 18.71
C LYS A 173 1.74 8.63 19.79
N LYS A 174 2.96 8.16 20.09
CA LYS A 174 3.17 7.14 21.14
C LYS A 174 2.51 7.56 22.46
N ASN A 175 1.68 6.68 23.02
CA ASN A 175 0.89 6.92 24.22
C ASN A 175 -0.18 8.02 24.11
N GLU A 176 -0.48 8.49 22.88
CA GLU A 176 -1.57 9.40 22.57
C GLU A 176 -2.58 8.75 21.61
N VAL A 177 -3.73 9.40 21.42
CA VAL A 177 -4.75 8.90 20.48
C VAL A 177 -4.48 9.41 19.07
N LEU A 178 -4.25 8.49 18.14
CA LEU A 178 -4.32 8.75 16.73
C LEU A 178 -5.79 8.61 16.30
N THR A 179 -6.42 9.70 15.87
CA THR A 179 -7.81 9.62 15.42
C THR A 179 -7.93 8.85 14.11
N ARG A 180 -9.11 8.24 13.90
CA ARG A 180 -9.37 7.49 12.67
C ARG A 180 -9.25 8.40 11.43
N GLU A 181 -9.81 9.60 11.52
CA GLU A 181 -9.78 10.61 10.46
C GLU A 181 -8.36 11.03 10.11
N GLU A 182 -7.54 11.39 11.11
CA GLU A 182 -6.13 11.74 10.89
C GLU A 182 -5.35 10.62 10.18
N ALA A 183 -5.53 9.38 10.61
CA ALA A 183 -4.86 8.24 9.99
C ALA A 183 -5.32 8.05 8.54
N LEU A 184 -6.64 8.16 8.27
CA LEU A 184 -7.20 7.99 6.94
C LEU A 184 -6.72 9.09 5.98
N ILE A 185 -6.80 10.35 6.39
CA ILE A 185 -6.35 11.48 5.57
C ILE A 185 -4.84 11.38 5.30
N SER A 186 -4.04 11.05 6.31
CA SER A 186 -2.58 10.98 6.17
C SER A 186 -2.12 9.85 5.25
N ILE A 187 -2.81 8.68 5.29
CA ILE A 187 -2.35 7.47 4.60
C ILE A 187 -3.07 7.27 3.26
N TRP A 188 -4.36 7.62 3.18
CA TRP A 188 -5.18 7.40 1.98
C TRP A 188 -5.62 8.69 1.29
N HIS A 189 -5.34 9.86 1.90
CA HIS A 189 -5.76 11.19 1.41
C HIS A 189 -7.28 11.34 1.24
N ASP A 190 -8.05 10.49 1.93
CA ASP A 190 -9.50 10.42 1.87
C ASP A 190 -10.01 9.79 3.17
N ASP A 191 -11.03 10.37 3.78
CA ASP A 191 -11.72 9.91 5.00
C ASP A 191 -12.84 8.91 4.72
N ASN A 192 -12.94 8.39 3.51
CA ASN A 192 -13.99 7.48 3.07
C ASN A 192 -14.11 6.25 4.00
N TYR A 193 -15.34 5.88 4.32
CA TYR A 193 -15.72 4.73 5.15
C TYR A 193 -15.00 3.41 4.76
N PHE A 194 -14.72 3.22 3.47
CA PHE A 194 -14.04 2.03 2.95
C PHE A 194 -12.56 1.96 3.35
N ASN A 195 -11.89 3.09 3.40
CA ASN A 195 -10.51 3.17 3.87
C ASN A 195 -10.41 2.80 5.36
N GLY A 196 -11.48 3.03 6.11
CA GLY A 196 -11.57 2.65 7.51
C GLY A 196 -11.52 1.14 7.77
N ARG A 197 -12.22 0.32 6.97
CA ARG A 197 -12.15 -1.16 7.07
C ARG A 197 -10.76 -1.69 6.72
N SER A 198 -10.08 -1.05 5.76
CA SER A 198 -8.71 -1.38 5.38
C SER A 198 -7.75 -1.13 6.52
N MET A 199 -7.89 -0.02 7.21
CA MET A 199 -7.07 0.32 8.38
C MET A 199 -7.17 -0.73 9.48
N ASP A 200 -8.37 -1.29 9.72
CA ASP A 200 -8.58 -2.34 10.73
C ASP A 200 -7.79 -3.63 10.39
N VAL A 201 -7.63 -3.94 9.10
CA VAL A 201 -6.80 -5.07 8.65
C VAL A 201 -5.31 -4.82 8.94
N PHE A 202 -4.81 -3.63 8.61
CA PHE A 202 -3.41 -3.28 8.89
C PHE A 202 -3.13 -3.24 10.39
N LEU A 203 -4.05 -2.71 11.20
CA LEU A 203 -3.92 -2.75 12.65
C LEU A 203 -3.86 -4.18 13.20
N SER A 204 -4.66 -5.10 12.65
CA SER A 204 -4.64 -6.51 13.03
C SER A 204 -3.29 -7.16 12.73
N LYS A 205 -2.70 -6.84 11.57
CA LYS A 205 -1.36 -7.32 11.21
C LYS A 205 -0.28 -6.73 12.12
N LEU A 206 -0.30 -5.42 12.36
CA LEU A 206 0.65 -4.75 13.26
C LEU A 206 0.58 -5.31 14.67
N ARG A 207 -0.63 -5.58 15.21
CA ARG A 207 -0.79 -6.26 16.50
C ARG A 207 -0.14 -7.64 16.52
N LYS A 208 -0.27 -8.39 15.42
CA LYS A 208 0.37 -9.70 15.30
C LYS A 208 1.91 -9.60 15.28
N TYR A 209 2.47 -8.58 14.64
CA TYR A 209 3.92 -8.38 14.57
C TYR A 209 4.50 -7.93 15.91
N LEU A 210 3.75 -7.18 16.70
CA LEU A 210 4.19 -6.60 17.98
C LEU A 210 3.78 -7.45 19.22
N LYS A 211 3.22 -8.65 19.05
CA LYS A 211 2.62 -9.44 20.14
C LYS A 211 3.61 -10.04 21.13
N GLU A 212 4.89 -10.15 20.78
CA GLU A 212 5.91 -10.81 21.60
C GLU A 212 6.37 -9.93 22.77
N ASP A 213 6.14 -8.62 22.72
CA ASP A 213 6.43 -7.73 23.82
C ASP A 213 5.13 -7.34 24.54
N PRO A 214 4.88 -7.85 25.78
CA PRO A 214 3.66 -7.52 26.52
C PRO A 214 3.56 -6.06 26.97
N LYS A 215 4.64 -5.28 26.84
CA LYS A 215 4.65 -3.85 27.12
C LYS A 215 4.19 -3.00 25.92
N VAL A 216 3.97 -3.64 24.76
CA VAL A 216 3.58 -2.96 23.54
C VAL A 216 2.20 -3.44 23.09
N GLU A 217 1.25 -2.53 23.02
CA GLU A 217 -0.10 -2.86 22.61
C GLU A 217 -0.72 -1.76 21.74
N ILE A 218 -1.39 -2.14 20.65
CA ILE A 218 -2.23 -1.23 19.86
C ILE A 218 -3.68 -1.43 20.30
N ILE A 219 -4.24 -0.49 21.05
CA ILE A 219 -5.62 -0.53 21.54
C ILE A 219 -6.57 0.33 20.72
N ASN A 220 -7.85 -0.05 20.73
CA ASN A 220 -8.93 0.78 20.24
C ASN A 220 -9.39 1.72 21.34
N VAL A 221 -9.48 3.01 21.05
CA VAL A 221 -10.12 4.00 21.92
C VAL A 221 -11.50 4.28 21.35
N HIS A 222 -12.52 3.72 22.00
CA HIS A 222 -13.90 3.73 21.48
C HIS A 222 -14.37 5.14 21.07
N GLY A 223 -14.89 5.25 19.85
CA GLY A 223 -15.39 6.50 19.26
C GLY A 223 -14.33 7.55 18.94
N LYS A 224 -13.03 7.28 19.18
CA LYS A 224 -11.95 8.26 18.96
C LYS A 224 -10.89 7.80 17.97
N GLY A 225 -10.41 6.57 18.06
CA GLY A 225 -9.34 6.09 17.19
C GLY A 225 -8.51 4.97 17.82
N TYR A 226 -7.21 5.04 17.65
CA TYR A 226 -6.26 4.01 18.05
C TYR A 226 -5.13 4.61 18.88
N LYS A 227 -4.51 3.78 19.71
CA LYS A 227 -3.39 4.22 20.55
C LYS A 227 -2.34 3.11 20.64
N LEU A 228 -1.09 3.45 20.36
CA LEU A 228 0.06 2.60 20.63
C LEU A 228 0.51 2.83 22.08
N LEU A 229 0.29 1.85 22.92
CA LEU A 229 0.81 1.84 24.30
C LEU A 229 2.21 1.23 24.29
N VAL A 230 3.14 1.91 24.94
CA VAL A 230 4.49 1.42 25.24
C VAL A 230 4.77 1.75 26.70
N SER A 231 4.84 0.72 27.54
CA SER A 231 5.01 0.81 28.99
C SER A 231 6.48 0.70 29.41
#